data_8351c0d378c2d87849a22d8f34f37179
#
_entry.id   8351c0d378c2d87849a22d8f34f37179
#
_cell.length_a   1.000
_cell.length_b   1.000
_cell.length_c   1.000
_cell.angle_alpha   90.00
_cell.angle_beta   90.00
_cell.angle_gamma   90.00
#
_symmetry.space_group_name_H-M   'P 1'
#
loop_
_entity.id
_entity.type
_entity.pdbx_description
1 polymer ?
#
loop_
_entity_poly.entity_id
_entity_poly.type
_entity_poly.pdbx_seq_one_letter_code
_entity_poly.pdbx_strand_id
1 'polypeptide(L)'
;MDLRDSLDVLMFVAACSVLLTGFPVAFTLAGVALAFGLIGMAFGVFDFGFMAALPQRIYGNMTNDVLIAVPLFVFMGTMLERSRVAEDLLENMGRLFGRLRGGLGFSVSIVGALLAASTGIVGATVVTMGLLALPTMLRRGYDASLATGSIAAAGTLGQIIPPSIVLVLLGDTLANSYQKAQLEQGIFSPETLSVGDLFAGALIPGLMLVGFYILYQVFRAAVDPKSSPAMPVEDDISTVELYKRTLRALVPPVALIVAVMGSILGGIATPTEAAALGAIGSILLAGERAGGMKRAVRSAAAALIALLLLTSFMDLRTARSEISGIDQVAILAAYILCAIVAIGLGASLWRLWRSG
;
A
#
# COMPACT_ATOMS: atom_id res chain seq x y z
N MET A 1 41.18 -4.76 13.84
CA MET A 1 39.82 -5.19 13.47
C MET A 1 39.63 -6.51 14.21
N ASP A 2 38.76 -6.55 15.18
CA ASP A 2 38.52 -7.79 15.92
C ASP A 2 37.84 -8.82 15.02
N LEU A 3 38.03 -10.11 15.32
CA LEU A 3 37.44 -11.21 14.55
C LEU A 3 35.95 -11.05 14.39
N ARG A 4 35.30 -10.44 15.39
CA ARG A 4 33.88 -10.12 15.42
C ARG A 4 33.49 -9.11 14.34
N ASP A 5 34.20 -7.99 14.26
CA ASP A 5 33.95 -6.94 13.25
C ASP A 5 34.16 -7.47 11.82
N SER A 6 35.14 -8.38 11.66
CA SER A 6 35.43 -8.99 10.35
C SER A 6 34.30 -9.95 9.92
N LEU A 7 33.71 -10.71 10.84
CA LEU A 7 32.61 -11.62 10.53
C LEU A 7 31.32 -10.85 10.16
N ASP A 8 31.04 -9.72 10.81
CA ASP A 8 29.86 -8.90 10.51
C ASP A 8 29.95 -8.31 9.10
N VAL A 9 31.10 -7.76 8.73
CA VAL A 9 31.34 -7.23 7.38
C VAL A 9 31.28 -8.34 6.32
N LEU A 10 31.90 -9.50 6.59
CA LEU A 10 31.86 -10.66 5.70
C LEU A 10 30.45 -11.20 5.50
N MET A 11 29.64 -11.26 6.56
CA MET A 11 28.23 -11.65 6.51
C MET A 11 27.43 -10.72 5.58
N PHE A 12 27.63 -9.40 5.73
CA PHE A 12 26.95 -8.42 4.89
C PHE A 12 27.35 -8.55 3.42
N VAL A 13 28.65 -8.68 3.14
CA VAL A 13 29.16 -8.89 1.76
C VAL A 13 28.65 -10.20 1.19
N ALA A 14 28.65 -11.28 1.97
CA ALA A 14 28.12 -12.57 1.55
C ALA A 14 26.61 -12.49 1.24
N ALA A 15 25.82 -11.82 2.09
CA ALA A 15 24.41 -11.62 1.86
C ALA A 15 24.15 -10.87 0.55
N CYS A 16 24.86 -9.76 0.31
CA CYS A 16 24.76 -9.01 -0.95
C CYS A 16 25.17 -9.86 -2.16
N SER A 17 26.25 -10.61 -2.04
CA SER A 17 26.77 -11.45 -3.13
C SER A 17 25.80 -12.57 -3.50
N VAL A 18 25.22 -13.25 -2.49
CA VAL A 18 24.26 -14.32 -2.74
C VAL A 18 22.92 -13.77 -3.27
N LEU A 19 22.49 -12.57 -2.83
CA LEU A 19 21.31 -11.90 -3.40
C LEU A 19 21.46 -11.63 -4.89
N LEU A 20 22.66 -11.26 -5.35
CA LEU A 20 22.94 -11.03 -6.77
C LEU A 20 22.85 -12.30 -7.63
N THR A 21 22.89 -13.49 -7.04
CA THR A 21 22.71 -14.77 -7.78
C THR A 21 21.23 -15.07 -8.12
N GLY A 22 20.28 -14.26 -7.64
CA GLY A 22 18.85 -14.38 -7.97
C GLY A 22 18.05 -15.33 -7.10
N PHE A 23 18.59 -15.83 -6.00
CA PHE A 23 17.83 -16.60 -5.01
C PHE A 23 16.79 -15.73 -4.31
N PRO A 24 15.64 -16.30 -3.86
CA PRO A 24 14.65 -15.57 -3.09
C PRO A 24 15.24 -14.92 -1.83
N VAL A 25 14.97 -13.63 -1.63
CA VAL A 25 15.59 -12.79 -0.59
C VAL A 25 15.44 -13.40 0.80
N ALA A 26 14.25 -13.90 1.14
CA ALA A 26 13.98 -14.47 2.46
C ALA A 26 14.89 -15.66 2.80
N PHE A 27 15.07 -16.59 1.85
CA PHE A 27 15.93 -17.76 2.03
C PHE A 27 17.41 -17.38 2.01
N THR A 28 17.80 -16.41 1.19
CA THR A 28 19.18 -15.90 1.14
C THR A 28 19.59 -15.29 2.47
N LEU A 29 18.79 -14.37 2.99
CA LEU A 29 19.09 -13.70 4.26
C LEU A 29 19.08 -14.68 5.43
N ALA A 30 18.08 -15.57 5.50
CA ALA A 30 18.02 -16.59 6.54
C ALA A 30 19.18 -17.58 6.45
N GLY A 31 19.52 -18.06 5.25
CA GLY A 31 20.61 -19.01 5.03
C GLY A 31 21.98 -18.43 5.35
N VAL A 32 22.25 -17.21 4.90
CA VAL A 32 23.51 -16.52 5.23
C VAL A 32 23.62 -16.25 6.73
N ALA A 33 22.55 -15.76 7.38
CA ALA A 33 22.54 -15.51 8.82
C ALA A 33 22.78 -16.80 9.61
N LEU A 34 22.16 -17.91 9.24
CA LEU A 34 22.40 -19.22 9.87
C LEU A 34 23.82 -19.72 9.66
N ALA A 35 24.35 -19.63 8.45
CA ALA A 35 25.72 -20.06 8.13
C ALA A 35 26.75 -19.26 8.94
N PHE A 36 26.63 -17.93 8.98
CA PHE A 36 27.52 -17.09 9.78
C PHE A 36 27.31 -17.26 11.28
N GLY A 37 26.08 -17.55 11.75
CA GLY A 37 25.81 -17.92 13.13
C GLY A 37 26.55 -19.21 13.53
N LEU A 38 26.50 -20.25 12.68
CA LEU A 38 27.24 -21.49 12.88
C LEU A 38 28.77 -21.27 12.86
N ILE A 39 29.27 -20.50 11.91
CA ILE A 39 30.69 -20.12 11.83
C ILE A 39 31.10 -19.36 13.09
N GLY A 40 30.33 -18.37 13.54
CA GLY A 40 30.59 -17.59 14.74
C GLY A 40 30.63 -18.46 16.02
N MET A 41 29.76 -19.47 16.10
CA MET A 41 29.80 -20.46 17.17
C MET A 41 31.08 -21.30 17.13
N ALA A 42 31.50 -21.76 15.96
CA ALA A 42 32.74 -22.53 15.80
C ALA A 42 33.98 -21.75 16.23
N PHE A 43 34.00 -20.44 16.03
CA PHE A 43 35.05 -19.54 16.49
C PHE A 43 34.85 -18.97 17.91
N GLY A 44 33.80 -19.37 18.63
CA GLY A 44 33.52 -18.91 19.98
C GLY A 44 33.12 -17.43 20.09
N VAL A 45 32.77 -16.80 18.99
CA VAL A 45 32.34 -15.39 18.94
C VAL A 45 30.84 -15.23 19.17
N PHE A 46 30.05 -16.27 18.87
CA PHE A 46 28.60 -16.29 18.95
C PHE A 46 28.11 -17.37 19.91
N ASP A 47 27.24 -17.01 20.86
CA ASP A 47 26.70 -17.94 21.85
C ASP A 47 25.49 -18.71 21.28
N PHE A 48 25.41 -20.01 21.57
CA PHE A 48 24.27 -20.86 21.21
C PHE A 48 22.94 -20.34 21.77
N GLY A 49 22.95 -19.62 22.89
CA GLY A 49 21.76 -19.00 23.48
C GLY A 49 21.03 -18.07 22.52
N PHE A 50 21.74 -17.37 21.63
CA PHE A 50 21.10 -16.53 20.61
C PHE A 50 20.36 -17.35 19.55
N MET A 51 20.86 -18.53 19.19
CA MET A 51 20.16 -19.44 18.26
C MET A 51 18.92 -20.03 18.92
N ALA A 52 18.97 -20.36 20.21
CA ALA A 52 17.82 -20.86 20.96
C ALA A 52 16.69 -19.81 21.09
N ALA A 53 17.02 -18.51 21.02
CA ALA A 53 16.03 -17.43 21.01
C ALA A 53 15.30 -17.25 19.67
N LEU A 54 15.79 -17.88 18.57
CA LEU A 54 15.22 -17.71 17.23
C LEU A 54 13.73 -18.11 17.15
N PRO A 55 13.29 -19.27 17.66
CA PRO A 55 11.87 -19.64 17.64
C PRO A 55 10.98 -18.63 18.36
N GLN A 56 11.42 -18.07 19.47
CA GLN A 56 10.68 -17.09 20.24
C GLN A 56 10.59 -15.75 19.50
N ARG A 57 11.64 -15.33 18.79
CA ARG A 57 11.61 -14.14 17.92
C ARG A 57 10.66 -14.33 16.73
N ILE A 58 10.69 -15.50 16.09
CA ILE A 58 9.75 -15.84 15.01
C ILE A 58 8.32 -15.78 15.52
N TYR A 59 8.03 -16.41 16.66
CA TYR A 59 6.71 -16.39 17.28
C TYR A 59 6.27 -14.97 17.64
N GLY A 60 7.17 -14.16 18.24
CA GLY A 60 6.89 -12.75 18.56
C GLY A 60 6.53 -11.93 17.30
N ASN A 61 7.23 -12.15 16.19
CA ASN A 61 6.90 -11.48 14.92
C ASN A 61 5.55 -11.96 14.36
N MET A 62 5.22 -13.25 14.47
CA MET A 62 3.95 -13.81 14.01
C MET A 62 2.73 -13.33 14.81
N THR A 63 2.93 -13.01 16.09
CA THR A 63 1.89 -12.52 17.01
C THR A 63 1.90 -11.00 17.18
N ASN A 64 2.74 -10.28 16.43
CA ASN A 64 2.80 -8.82 16.47
C ASN A 64 1.62 -8.22 15.70
N ASP A 65 0.71 -7.56 16.42
CA ASP A 65 -0.50 -6.96 15.86
C ASP A 65 -0.19 -5.93 14.76
N VAL A 66 0.90 -5.17 14.89
CA VAL A 66 1.30 -4.17 13.88
C VAL A 66 1.73 -4.83 12.57
N LEU A 67 2.45 -5.96 12.66
CA LEU A 67 2.94 -6.68 11.48
C LEU A 67 1.83 -7.40 10.71
N ILE A 68 0.69 -7.69 11.33
CA ILE A 68 -0.50 -8.25 10.65
C ILE A 68 -1.07 -7.25 9.62
N ALA A 69 -0.84 -5.96 9.78
CA ALA A 69 -1.23 -4.97 8.77
C ALA A 69 -0.57 -5.23 7.40
N VAL A 70 0.66 -5.76 7.38
CA VAL A 70 1.42 -5.97 6.13
C VAL A 70 0.71 -6.92 5.16
N PRO A 71 0.36 -8.17 5.52
CA PRO A 71 -0.36 -9.07 4.61
C PRO A 71 -1.73 -8.52 4.20
N LEU A 72 -2.42 -7.76 5.06
CA LEU A 72 -3.69 -7.13 4.73
C LEU A 72 -3.55 -6.02 3.69
N PHE A 73 -2.52 -5.16 3.80
CA PHE A 73 -2.22 -4.15 2.78
C PHE A 73 -1.77 -4.78 1.46
N VAL A 74 -0.94 -5.84 1.49
CA VAL A 74 -0.58 -6.61 0.30
C VAL A 74 -1.82 -7.18 -0.38
N PHE A 75 -2.73 -7.77 0.39
CA PHE A 75 -3.99 -8.30 -0.11
C PHE A 75 -4.86 -7.19 -0.74
N MET A 76 -5.03 -6.06 -0.06
CA MET A 76 -5.75 -4.89 -0.59
C MET A 76 -5.17 -4.45 -1.95
N GLY A 77 -3.84 -4.32 -2.01
CA GLY A 77 -3.14 -3.90 -3.22
C GLY A 77 -3.32 -4.87 -4.38
N THR A 78 -3.10 -6.17 -4.15
CA THR A 78 -3.26 -7.20 -5.18
C THR A 78 -4.70 -7.33 -5.67
N MET A 79 -5.70 -7.13 -4.79
CA MET A 79 -7.11 -7.11 -5.18
C MET A 79 -7.44 -5.91 -6.07
N LEU A 80 -6.94 -4.71 -5.73
CA LEU A 80 -7.14 -3.51 -6.55
C LEU A 80 -6.43 -3.63 -7.91
N GLU A 81 -5.23 -4.19 -7.94
CA GLU A 81 -4.48 -4.45 -9.17
C GLU A 81 -5.24 -5.41 -10.09
N ARG A 82 -5.65 -6.57 -9.58
CA ARG A 82 -6.39 -7.59 -10.35
C ARG A 82 -7.80 -7.15 -10.76
N SER A 83 -8.38 -6.16 -10.09
CA SER A 83 -9.70 -5.61 -10.43
C SER A 83 -9.72 -4.74 -11.69
N ARG A 84 -8.57 -4.57 -12.38
CA ARG A 84 -8.39 -3.73 -13.60
C ARG A 84 -8.71 -2.24 -13.39
N VAL A 85 -8.75 -1.79 -12.13
CA VAL A 85 -8.96 -0.36 -11.80
C VAL A 85 -7.86 0.50 -12.43
N ALA A 86 -6.63 0.01 -12.39
CA ALA A 86 -5.46 0.66 -12.96
C ALA A 86 -5.54 0.86 -14.47
N GLU A 87 -5.97 -0.16 -15.18
CA GLU A 87 -6.12 -0.15 -16.64
C GLU A 87 -7.14 0.89 -17.06
N ASP A 88 -8.34 0.86 -16.45
CA ASP A 88 -9.40 1.84 -16.73
C ASP A 88 -8.98 3.27 -16.39
N LEU A 89 -8.26 3.46 -15.26
CA LEU A 89 -7.76 4.78 -14.88
C LEU A 89 -6.74 5.29 -15.89
N LEU A 90 -5.77 4.45 -16.25
CA LEU A 90 -4.72 4.85 -17.20
C LEU A 90 -5.31 5.21 -18.57
N GLU A 91 -6.27 4.42 -19.08
CA GLU A 91 -6.94 4.69 -20.33
C GLU A 91 -7.73 6.00 -20.29
N ASN A 92 -8.59 6.18 -19.29
CA ASN A 92 -9.43 7.38 -19.18
C ASN A 92 -8.61 8.65 -18.92
N MET A 93 -7.59 8.58 -18.03
CA MET A 93 -6.70 9.72 -17.77
C MET A 93 -5.78 10.00 -18.96
N GLY A 94 -5.29 8.94 -19.63
CA GLY A 94 -4.52 9.08 -20.86
C GLY A 94 -5.31 9.82 -21.96
N ARG A 95 -6.61 9.54 -22.10
CA ARG A 95 -7.50 10.27 -23.01
C ARG A 95 -7.79 11.69 -22.52
N LEU A 96 -7.96 11.91 -21.22
CA LEU A 96 -8.25 13.22 -20.63
C LEU A 96 -7.09 14.20 -20.80
N PHE A 97 -5.89 13.77 -20.51
CA PHE A 97 -4.67 14.58 -20.63
C PHE A 97 -4.01 14.47 -22.02
N GLY A 98 -4.47 13.57 -22.88
CA GLY A 98 -3.82 13.26 -24.15
C GLY A 98 -3.66 14.45 -25.10
N ARG A 99 -4.54 15.46 -25.01
CA ARG A 99 -4.42 16.72 -25.75
C ARG A 99 -3.18 17.54 -25.36
N LEU A 100 -2.65 17.31 -24.16
CA LEU A 100 -1.48 18.01 -23.65
C LEU A 100 -0.21 17.25 -24.04
N ARG A 101 0.84 17.98 -24.41
CA ARG A 101 2.19 17.40 -24.54
C ARG A 101 2.62 16.88 -23.17
N GLY A 102 3.12 15.65 -23.12
CA GLY A 102 3.42 15.00 -21.86
C GLY A 102 2.20 14.40 -21.13
N GLY A 103 0.99 14.55 -21.65
CA GLY A 103 -0.25 14.16 -20.98
C GLY A 103 -0.33 12.70 -20.55
N LEU A 104 0.19 11.78 -21.38
CA LEU A 104 0.26 10.37 -21.00
C LEU A 104 1.26 10.14 -19.85
N GLY A 105 2.37 10.89 -19.80
CA GLY A 105 3.31 10.87 -18.69
C GLY A 105 2.68 11.35 -17.38
N PHE A 106 1.84 12.42 -17.42
CA PHE A 106 1.08 12.87 -16.25
C PHE A 106 0.12 11.78 -15.78
N SER A 107 -0.58 11.12 -16.70
CA SER A 107 -1.48 10.01 -16.39
C SER A 107 -0.73 8.87 -15.70
N VAL A 108 0.45 8.49 -16.20
CA VAL A 108 1.31 7.46 -15.62
C VAL A 108 1.75 7.86 -14.20
N SER A 109 2.16 9.11 -13.99
CA SER A 109 2.60 9.59 -12.68
C SER A 109 1.46 9.56 -11.65
N ILE A 110 0.25 10.01 -12.03
CA ILE A 110 -0.90 10.05 -11.13
C ILE A 110 -1.43 8.65 -10.85
N VAL A 111 -1.65 7.85 -11.90
CA VAL A 111 -2.15 6.47 -11.75
C VAL A 111 -1.12 5.60 -11.03
N GLY A 112 0.17 5.79 -11.34
CA GLY A 112 1.26 5.12 -10.64
C GLY A 112 1.29 5.46 -9.15
N ALA A 113 1.11 6.72 -8.78
CA ALA A 113 1.00 7.14 -7.37
C ALA A 113 -0.19 6.50 -6.65
N LEU A 114 -1.36 6.43 -7.31
CA LEU A 114 -2.55 5.79 -6.75
C LEU A 114 -2.37 4.28 -6.57
N LEU A 115 -1.81 3.61 -7.57
CA LEU A 115 -1.49 2.19 -7.47
C LEU A 115 -0.43 1.94 -6.40
N ALA A 116 0.60 2.75 -6.40
CA ALA A 116 1.68 2.70 -5.43
C ALA A 116 1.12 2.80 -4.00
N ALA A 117 0.26 3.79 -3.74
CA ALA A 117 -0.41 3.96 -2.45
C ALA A 117 -1.34 2.80 -2.08
N SER A 118 -1.84 2.03 -3.05
CA SER A 118 -2.72 0.89 -2.78
C SER A 118 -1.98 -0.43 -2.61
N THR A 119 -0.86 -0.63 -3.32
CA THR A 119 -0.13 -1.91 -3.33
C THR A 119 0.98 -1.98 -2.28
N GLY A 120 1.63 -0.86 -1.99
CA GLY A 120 2.81 -0.83 -1.11
C GLY A 120 3.99 -1.67 -1.62
N ILE A 121 3.98 -2.13 -2.87
CA ILE A 121 5.00 -3.02 -3.45
C ILE A 121 5.54 -2.42 -4.75
N VAL A 122 6.79 -1.93 -4.72
CA VAL A 122 7.44 -1.29 -5.88
C VAL A 122 7.52 -2.21 -7.09
N GLY A 123 8.01 -3.43 -6.92
CA GLY A 123 8.23 -4.35 -8.03
C GLY A 123 6.96 -4.68 -8.80
N ALA A 124 5.88 -5.01 -8.09
CA ALA A 124 4.59 -5.29 -8.70
C ALA A 124 4.06 -4.06 -9.47
N THR A 125 4.09 -2.88 -8.84
CA THR A 125 3.61 -1.64 -9.46
C THR A 125 4.40 -1.28 -10.72
N VAL A 126 5.74 -1.38 -10.69
CA VAL A 126 6.59 -1.10 -11.86
C VAL A 126 6.30 -2.06 -12.99
N VAL A 127 6.17 -3.37 -12.70
CA VAL A 127 5.85 -4.39 -13.71
C VAL A 127 4.47 -4.15 -14.31
N THR A 128 3.46 -3.95 -13.48
CA THR A 128 2.07 -3.72 -13.94
C THR A 128 1.97 -2.45 -14.78
N MET A 129 2.54 -1.34 -14.30
CA MET A 129 2.59 -0.09 -15.07
C MET A 129 3.41 -0.23 -16.34
N GLY A 130 4.50 -1.00 -16.30
CA GLY A 130 5.30 -1.32 -17.48
C GLY A 130 4.52 -2.07 -18.54
N LEU A 131 3.76 -3.08 -18.15
CA LEU A 131 2.93 -3.86 -19.09
C LEU A 131 1.76 -3.04 -19.68
N LEU A 132 1.14 -2.16 -18.88
CA LEU A 132 -0.02 -1.38 -19.29
C LEU A 132 0.36 -0.10 -20.05
N ALA A 133 1.29 0.69 -19.51
CA ALA A 133 1.60 2.02 -19.99
C ALA A 133 2.68 2.05 -21.07
N LEU A 134 3.78 1.28 -20.90
CA LEU A 134 4.95 1.36 -21.77
C LEU A 134 4.64 1.08 -23.25
N PRO A 135 3.90 0.00 -23.62
CA PRO A 135 3.57 -0.25 -25.01
C PRO A 135 2.76 0.90 -25.65
N THR A 136 1.90 1.53 -24.85
CA THR A 136 1.09 2.66 -25.32
C THR A 136 1.94 3.93 -25.47
N MET A 137 2.84 4.22 -24.53
CA MET A 137 3.76 5.35 -24.61
C MET A 137 4.68 5.23 -25.85
N LEU A 138 5.28 4.06 -26.06
CA LEU A 138 6.17 3.81 -27.20
C LEU A 138 5.42 3.90 -28.54
N ARG A 139 4.23 3.31 -28.65
CA ARG A 139 3.40 3.43 -29.86
C ARG A 139 2.99 4.87 -30.18
N ARG A 140 2.88 5.73 -29.19
CA ARG A 140 2.55 7.15 -29.33
C ARG A 140 3.79 8.03 -29.52
N GLY A 141 4.97 7.43 -29.70
CA GLY A 141 6.21 8.14 -30.02
C GLY A 141 6.90 8.82 -28.85
N TYR A 142 6.60 8.41 -27.61
CA TYR A 142 7.37 8.85 -26.44
C TYR A 142 8.80 8.34 -26.53
N ASP A 143 9.74 9.15 -26.11
CA ASP A 143 11.13 8.73 -25.91
C ASP A 143 11.18 7.55 -24.93
N ALA A 144 11.94 6.50 -25.29
CA ALA A 144 11.95 5.26 -24.52
C ALA A 144 12.53 5.47 -23.12
N SER A 145 13.55 6.32 -22.97
CA SER A 145 14.17 6.61 -21.67
C SER A 145 13.23 7.41 -20.77
N LEU A 146 12.49 8.37 -21.33
CA LEU A 146 11.48 9.12 -20.61
C LEU A 146 10.31 8.23 -20.18
N ALA A 147 9.84 7.34 -21.04
CA ALA A 147 8.73 6.44 -20.76
C ALA A 147 9.09 5.43 -19.65
N THR A 148 10.22 4.74 -19.80
CA THR A 148 10.69 3.76 -18.80
C THR A 148 11.04 4.41 -17.46
N GLY A 149 11.73 5.56 -17.50
CA GLY A 149 12.07 6.32 -16.31
C GLY A 149 10.86 6.81 -15.55
N SER A 150 9.82 7.30 -16.24
CA SER A 150 8.57 7.76 -15.63
C SER A 150 7.81 6.62 -14.94
N ILE A 151 7.75 5.45 -15.55
CA ILE A 151 7.09 4.26 -15.00
C ILE A 151 7.85 3.77 -13.78
N ALA A 152 9.18 3.65 -13.87
CA ALA A 152 10.02 3.22 -12.76
C ALA A 152 9.90 4.19 -11.57
N ALA A 153 9.98 5.50 -11.82
CA ALA A 153 9.82 6.53 -10.80
C ALA A 153 8.45 6.48 -10.15
N ALA A 154 7.37 6.41 -10.93
CA ALA A 154 6.00 6.32 -10.41
C ALA A 154 5.80 5.08 -9.53
N GLY A 155 6.38 3.93 -9.91
CA GLY A 155 6.29 2.68 -9.14
C GLY A 155 7.00 2.76 -7.79
N THR A 156 8.10 3.52 -7.66
CA THR A 156 8.84 3.67 -6.38
C THR A 156 8.03 4.39 -5.30
N LEU A 157 7.02 5.18 -5.68
CA LEU A 157 6.13 5.88 -4.75
C LEU A 157 5.41 4.95 -3.77
N GLY A 158 5.24 3.66 -4.12
CA GLY A 158 4.56 2.67 -3.27
C GLY A 158 5.21 2.41 -1.92
N GLN A 159 6.50 2.71 -1.78
CA GLN A 159 7.19 2.60 -0.49
C GLN A 159 7.19 3.93 0.30
N ILE A 160 6.81 5.02 -0.34
CA ILE A 160 6.90 6.38 0.23
C ILE A 160 5.51 6.89 0.62
N ILE A 161 4.52 6.72 -0.29
CA ILE A 161 3.15 7.17 -0.04
C ILE A 161 2.43 6.14 0.85
N PRO A 162 1.88 6.55 2.02
CA PRO A 162 1.11 5.63 2.85
C PRO A 162 -0.19 5.16 2.16
N PRO A 163 -0.67 3.93 2.46
CA PRO A 163 -0.08 2.93 3.36
C PRO A 163 1.11 2.18 2.74
N SER A 164 2.23 2.19 3.42
CA SER A 164 3.51 1.61 2.96
C SER A 164 3.96 0.50 3.89
N ILE A 165 4.33 -0.65 3.31
CA ILE A 165 4.84 -1.80 4.06
C ILE A 165 6.16 -1.45 4.77
N VAL A 166 7.04 -0.70 4.09
CA VAL A 166 8.32 -0.27 4.68
C VAL A 166 8.10 0.62 5.89
N LEU A 167 7.14 1.55 5.82
CA LEU A 167 6.85 2.43 6.95
C LEU A 167 6.23 1.68 8.13
N VAL A 168 5.45 0.59 7.89
CA VAL A 168 4.94 -0.27 8.96
C VAL A 168 6.10 -0.97 9.67
N LEU A 169 6.99 -1.64 8.91
CA LEU A 169 8.14 -2.35 9.46
C LEU A 169 9.12 -1.40 10.15
N LEU A 170 9.37 -0.24 9.55
CA LEU A 170 10.24 0.78 10.12
C LEU A 170 9.64 1.35 11.40
N GLY A 171 8.31 1.59 11.42
CA GLY A 171 7.61 2.09 12.58
C GLY A 171 7.71 1.16 13.79
N ASP A 172 7.50 -0.13 13.56
CA ASP A 172 7.63 -1.14 14.63
C ASP A 172 9.06 -1.21 15.19
N THR A 173 10.07 -1.23 14.32
CA THR A 173 11.48 -1.26 14.74
C THR A 173 11.94 0.04 15.41
N LEU A 174 11.54 1.19 14.89
CA LEU A 174 11.89 2.49 15.45
C LEU A 174 11.20 2.74 16.79
N ALA A 175 9.92 2.34 16.95
CA ALA A 175 9.20 2.49 18.20
C ALA A 175 9.94 1.82 19.38
N ASN A 176 10.37 0.58 19.19
CA ASN A 176 11.11 -0.17 20.18
C ASN A 176 12.48 0.46 20.49
N SER A 177 13.21 0.89 19.46
CA SER A 177 14.53 1.50 19.62
C SER A 177 14.46 2.89 20.26
N TYR A 178 13.44 3.67 19.92
CA TYR A 178 13.21 5.01 20.46
C TYR A 178 12.87 4.97 21.95
N GLN A 179 11.98 4.06 22.37
CA GLN A 179 11.66 3.87 23.78
C GLN A 179 12.89 3.45 24.58
N LYS A 180 13.69 2.51 24.06
CA LYS A 180 14.91 2.06 24.71
C LYS A 180 15.90 3.21 24.89
N ALA A 181 16.13 4.02 23.85
CA ALA A 181 17.03 5.15 23.91
C ALA A 181 16.59 6.21 24.94
N GLN A 182 15.27 6.47 25.06
CA GLN A 182 14.74 7.39 26.07
C GLN A 182 14.95 6.86 27.50
N LEU A 183 14.72 5.57 27.71
CA LEU A 183 14.97 4.94 29.02
C LEU A 183 16.46 5.00 29.42
N GLU A 184 17.36 4.79 28.47
CA GLU A 184 18.82 4.94 28.67
C GLU A 184 19.22 6.38 29.01
N GLN A 185 18.46 7.38 28.52
CA GLN A 185 18.64 8.81 28.84
C GLN A 185 17.96 9.20 30.16
N GLY A 186 17.34 8.25 30.89
CA GLY A 186 16.68 8.51 32.16
C GLY A 186 15.28 9.11 32.06
N ILE A 187 14.65 9.05 30.88
CA ILE A 187 13.27 9.46 30.66
C ILE A 187 12.36 8.28 31.03
N PHE A 188 11.76 8.32 32.23
CA PHE A 188 10.92 7.22 32.74
C PHE A 188 9.49 7.21 32.19
N SER A 189 9.08 8.25 31.48
CA SER A 189 7.81 8.30 30.73
C SER A 189 8.12 8.49 29.25
N PRO A 190 8.60 7.43 28.54
CA PRO A 190 9.01 7.56 27.17
C PRO A 190 7.79 7.83 26.27
N GLU A 191 7.96 8.74 25.33
CA GLU A 191 6.99 8.93 24.24
C GLU A 191 7.01 7.73 23.31
N THR A 192 5.84 7.33 22.83
CA THR A 192 5.70 6.21 21.89
C THR A 192 5.66 6.76 20.45
N LEU A 193 6.53 6.25 19.60
CA LEU A 193 6.45 6.49 18.16
C LEU A 193 5.50 5.45 17.56
N SER A 194 4.46 5.91 16.85
CA SER A 194 3.51 5.02 16.19
C SER A 194 3.76 4.93 14.68
N VAL A 195 3.27 3.86 14.05
CA VAL A 195 3.24 3.74 12.59
C VAL A 195 2.39 4.87 11.97
N GLY A 196 1.35 5.33 12.68
CA GLY A 196 0.53 6.46 12.27
C GLY A 196 1.32 7.76 12.13
N ASP A 197 2.27 8.02 13.06
CA ASP A 197 3.14 9.20 13.01
C ASP A 197 4.07 9.16 11.79
N LEU A 198 4.60 7.99 11.47
CA LEU A 198 5.42 7.81 10.26
C LEU A 198 4.59 8.00 8.99
N PHE A 199 3.35 7.52 8.96
CA PHE A 199 2.45 7.75 7.85
C PHE A 199 2.12 9.23 7.68
N ALA A 200 1.83 9.94 8.77
CA ALA A 200 1.61 11.39 8.75
C ALA A 200 2.83 12.14 8.21
N GLY A 201 4.02 11.79 8.71
CA GLY A 201 5.28 12.40 8.27
C GLY A 201 5.63 12.12 6.81
N ALA A 202 5.31 10.94 6.28
CA ALA A 202 5.62 10.54 4.91
C ALA A 202 4.64 11.06 3.87
N LEU A 203 3.42 11.45 4.27
CA LEU A 203 2.37 11.86 3.34
C LEU A 203 2.76 13.10 2.52
N ILE A 204 3.25 14.14 3.19
CA ILE A 204 3.64 15.40 2.52
C ILE A 204 4.84 15.18 1.58
N PRO A 205 5.96 14.58 2.01
CA PRO A 205 7.08 14.28 1.11
C PRO A 205 6.68 13.38 -0.06
N GLY A 206 5.81 12.39 0.17
CA GLY A 206 5.30 11.53 -0.89
C GLY A 206 4.51 12.29 -1.95
N LEU A 207 3.58 13.15 -1.55
CA LEU A 207 2.83 14.00 -2.47
C LEU A 207 3.71 15.03 -3.18
N MET A 208 4.74 15.57 -2.51
CA MET A 208 5.73 16.44 -3.13
C MET A 208 6.50 15.73 -4.26
N LEU A 209 6.88 14.46 -4.06
CA LEU A 209 7.53 13.66 -5.11
C LEU A 209 6.62 13.46 -6.32
N VAL A 210 5.34 13.18 -6.12
CA VAL A 210 4.37 13.13 -7.23
C VAL A 210 4.36 14.46 -7.99
N GLY A 211 4.33 15.57 -7.27
CA GLY A 211 4.40 16.92 -7.84
C GLY A 211 5.68 17.14 -8.65
N PHE A 212 6.83 16.73 -8.12
CA PHE A 212 8.12 16.83 -8.83
C PHE A 212 8.17 15.95 -10.09
N TYR A 213 7.59 14.75 -10.06
CA TYR A 213 7.53 13.90 -11.25
C TYR A 213 6.65 14.53 -12.33
N ILE A 214 5.49 15.08 -11.96
CA ILE A 214 4.64 15.82 -12.91
C ILE A 214 5.38 17.05 -13.44
N LEU A 215 6.03 17.83 -12.56
CA LEU A 215 6.80 19.00 -12.95
C LEU A 215 7.95 18.67 -13.91
N TYR A 216 8.65 17.56 -13.66
CA TYR A 216 9.68 17.07 -14.58
C TYR A 216 9.10 16.70 -15.94
N GLN A 217 7.94 16.06 -15.98
CA GLN A 217 7.23 15.76 -17.25
C GLN A 217 6.85 17.03 -18.00
N VAL A 218 6.34 18.03 -17.29
CA VAL A 218 6.03 19.35 -17.87
C VAL A 218 7.29 20.01 -18.43
N PHE A 219 8.38 20.00 -17.66
CA PHE A 219 9.66 20.53 -18.09
C PHE A 219 10.18 19.84 -19.34
N ARG A 220 10.16 18.50 -19.39
CA ARG A 220 10.59 17.72 -20.57
C ARG A 220 9.71 18.02 -21.78
N ALA A 221 8.39 18.12 -21.61
CA ALA A 221 7.46 18.45 -22.67
C ALA A 221 7.67 19.87 -23.23
N ALA A 222 8.15 20.80 -22.41
CA ALA A 222 8.47 22.17 -22.81
C ALA A 222 9.83 22.28 -23.51
N VAL A 223 10.86 21.62 -23.01
CA VAL A 223 12.25 21.71 -23.52
C VAL A 223 12.43 20.84 -24.78
N ASP A 224 11.87 19.63 -24.77
CA ASP A 224 11.93 18.68 -25.88
C ASP A 224 10.53 18.14 -26.22
N PRO A 225 9.73 18.90 -26.98
CA PRO A 225 8.37 18.52 -27.34
C PRO A 225 8.26 17.22 -28.13
N LYS A 226 9.35 16.75 -28.74
CA LYS A 226 9.38 15.49 -29.49
C LYS A 226 9.47 14.28 -28.59
N SER A 227 10.00 14.43 -27.38
CA SER A 227 10.15 13.33 -26.40
C SER A 227 8.81 12.88 -25.79
N SER A 228 7.79 13.73 -25.82
CA SER A 228 6.47 13.47 -25.20
C SER A 228 5.34 14.09 -26.02
N PRO A 229 5.04 13.54 -27.22
CA PRO A 229 4.04 14.11 -28.12
C PRO A 229 2.62 14.05 -27.54
N ALA A 230 1.78 15.02 -27.95
CA ALA A 230 0.36 14.98 -27.66
C ALA A 230 -0.33 13.85 -28.41
N MET A 231 -1.36 13.24 -27.83
CA MET A 231 -2.16 12.23 -28.51
C MET A 231 -3.19 12.89 -29.44
N PRO A 232 -3.37 12.36 -30.67
CA PRO A 232 -4.52 12.73 -31.49
C PRO A 232 -5.79 12.35 -30.73
N VAL A 233 -6.75 13.28 -30.74
CA VAL A 233 -8.06 13.01 -30.10
C VAL A 233 -8.91 12.26 -31.16
N GLU A 234 -9.31 11.05 -30.81
CA GLU A 234 -10.43 10.40 -31.48
C GLU A 234 -11.70 11.09 -30.96
N ASP A 235 -12.40 11.81 -31.85
CA ASP A 235 -13.52 12.71 -31.48
C ASP A 235 -14.83 12.00 -31.05
N ASP A 236 -14.80 10.71 -30.77
CA ASP A 236 -16.01 9.91 -30.49
C ASP A 236 -16.66 10.15 -29.12
N ILE A 237 -16.00 10.83 -28.16
CA ILE A 237 -16.54 10.98 -26.80
C ILE A 237 -16.52 12.45 -26.38
N SER A 238 -17.67 12.95 -25.92
CA SER A 238 -17.78 14.29 -25.33
C SER A 238 -16.81 14.43 -24.13
N THR A 239 -16.15 15.58 -24.02
CA THR A 239 -15.24 15.90 -22.89
C THR A 239 -15.93 15.72 -21.52
N VAL A 240 -17.21 16.04 -21.44
CA VAL A 240 -18.01 15.88 -20.22
C VAL A 240 -18.20 14.40 -19.86
N GLU A 241 -18.45 13.56 -20.86
CA GLU A 241 -18.60 12.11 -20.64
C GLU A 241 -17.25 11.48 -20.26
N LEU A 242 -16.16 11.91 -20.88
CA LEU A 242 -14.81 11.46 -20.52
C LEU A 242 -14.46 11.84 -19.07
N TYR A 243 -14.76 13.08 -18.65
CA TYR A 243 -14.56 13.52 -17.28
C TYR A 243 -15.39 12.68 -16.30
N LYS A 244 -16.66 12.40 -16.59
CA LYS A 244 -17.51 11.54 -15.76
C LYS A 244 -16.98 10.12 -15.65
N ARG A 245 -16.47 9.54 -16.73
CA ARG A 245 -15.86 8.19 -16.74
C ARG A 245 -14.60 8.15 -15.91
N THR A 246 -13.71 9.13 -16.08
CA THR A 246 -12.48 9.27 -15.28
C THR A 246 -12.81 9.41 -13.80
N LEU A 247 -13.75 10.29 -13.45
CA LEU A 247 -14.15 10.49 -12.05
C LEU A 247 -14.77 9.23 -11.45
N ARG A 248 -15.63 8.53 -12.21
CA ARG A 248 -16.23 7.26 -11.76
C ARG A 248 -15.19 6.14 -11.55
N ALA A 249 -14.12 6.13 -12.32
CA ALA A 249 -13.02 5.19 -12.15
C ALA A 249 -12.09 5.58 -10.99
N LEU A 250 -11.88 6.89 -10.78
CA LEU A 250 -10.95 7.45 -9.79
C LEU A 250 -11.52 7.45 -8.36
N VAL A 251 -12.80 7.82 -8.21
CA VAL A 251 -13.42 8.03 -6.89
C VAL A 251 -13.36 6.79 -5.99
N PRO A 252 -13.70 5.56 -6.45
CA PRO A 252 -13.71 4.41 -5.55
C PRO A 252 -12.34 4.07 -4.95
N PRO A 253 -11.23 3.95 -5.71
CA PRO A 253 -9.93 3.65 -5.11
C PRO A 253 -9.40 4.81 -4.25
N VAL A 254 -9.61 6.06 -4.66
CA VAL A 254 -9.21 7.22 -3.85
C VAL A 254 -10.02 7.26 -2.54
N ALA A 255 -11.32 7.03 -2.59
CA ALA A 255 -12.16 6.99 -1.39
C ALA A 255 -11.69 5.89 -0.42
N LEU A 256 -11.29 4.72 -0.94
CA LEU A 256 -10.75 3.64 -0.13
C LEU A 256 -9.43 4.04 0.54
N ILE A 257 -8.49 4.62 -0.21
CA ILE A 257 -7.21 5.10 0.32
C ILE A 257 -7.45 6.18 1.38
N VAL A 258 -8.34 7.15 1.11
CA VAL A 258 -8.68 8.22 2.05
C VAL A 258 -9.37 7.65 3.30
N ALA A 259 -10.23 6.65 3.18
CA ALA A 259 -10.87 6.01 4.33
C ALA A 259 -9.83 5.28 5.21
N VAL A 260 -8.92 4.51 4.61
CA VAL A 260 -7.85 3.81 5.32
C VAL A 260 -6.90 4.79 5.98
N MET A 261 -6.37 5.75 5.22
CA MET A 261 -5.43 6.74 5.75
C MET A 261 -6.09 7.67 6.76
N GLY A 262 -7.31 8.14 6.44
CA GLY A 262 -8.05 9.05 7.31
C GLY A 262 -8.39 8.41 8.66
N SER A 263 -8.69 7.11 8.69
CA SER A 263 -8.95 6.39 9.96
C SER A 263 -7.69 6.27 10.84
N ILE A 264 -6.52 6.07 10.23
CA ILE A 264 -5.24 6.01 10.95
C ILE A 264 -4.84 7.41 11.45
N LEU A 265 -4.82 8.40 10.55
CA LEU A 265 -4.41 9.76 10.89
C LEU A 265 -5.37 10.47 11.86
N GLY A 266 -6.65 10.10 11.79
CA GLY A 266 -7.68 10.56 12.75
C GLY A 266 -7.63 9.85 14.11
N GLY A 267 -6.76 8.84 14.29
CA GLY A 267 -6.67 8.06 15.53
C GLY A 267 -7.89 7.18 15.80
N ILE A 268 -8.74 6.95 14.77
CA ILE A 268 -9.98 6.15 14.87
C ILE A 268 -9.67 4.66 14.84
N ALA A 269 -8.67 4.27 14.03
CA ALA A 269 -8.27 2.88 13.81
C ALA A 269 -6.74 2.72 13.90
N THR A 270 -6.33 1.58 14.41
CA THR A 270 -4.93 1.13 14.32
C THR A 270 -4.56 0.82 12.86
N PRO A 271 -3.27 0.78 12.48
CA PRO A 271 -2.85 0.39 11.15
C PRO A 271 -3.41 -0.95 10.68
N THR A 272 -3.54 -1.92 11.60
CA THR A 272 -4.08 -3.26 11.32
C THR A 272 -5.58 -3.24 11.06
N GLU A 273 -6.36 -2.52 11.87
CA GLU A 273 -7.79 -2.34 11.66
C GLU A 273 -8.08 -1.61 10.36
N ALA A 274 -7.31 -0.56 10.05
CA ALA A 274 -7.42 0.17 8.80
C ALA A 274 -7.03 -0.69 7.58
N ALA A 275 -6.02 -1.55 7.71
CA ALA A 275 -5.65 -2.51 6.67
C ALA A 275 -6.76 -3.54 6.42
N ALA A 276 -7.42 -4.03 7.49
CA ALA A 276 -8.58 -4.91 7.38
C ALA A 276 -9.75 -4.20 6.65
N LEU A 277 -10.02 -2.93 6.99
CA LEU A 277 -10.98 -2.10 6.29
C LEU A 277 -10.65 -1.99 4.79
N GLY A 278 -9.38 -1.73 4.48
CA GLY A 278 -8.87 -1.67 3.11
C GLY A 278 -9.05 -2.98 2.35
N ALA A 279 -8.77 -4.12 2.99
CA ALA A 279 -8.97 -5.45 2.42
C ALA A 279 -10.45 -5.71 2.11
N ILE A 280 -11.35 -5.42 3.05
CA ILE A 280 -12.80 -5.53 2.85
C ILE A 280 -13.27 -4.64 1.70
N GLY A 281 -12.88 -3.38 1.70
CA GLY A 281 -13.23 -2.42 0.66
C GLY A 281 -12.76 -2.83 -0.72
N SER A 282 -11.54 -3.38 -0.83
CA SER A 282 -10.99 -3.87 -2.09
C SER A 282 -11.75 -5.08 -2.66
N ILE A 283 -12.21 -6.01 -1.80
CA ILE A 283 -13.08 -7.13 -2.21
C ILE A 283 -14.41 -6.60 -2.76
N LEU A 284 -15.02 -5.62 -2.07
CA LEU A 284 -16.28 -5.02 -2.53
C LEU A 284 -16.11 -4.30 -3.87
N LEU A 285 -15.03 -3.54 -4.06
CA LEU A 285 -14.72 -2.87 -5.32
C LEU A 285 -14.51 -3.86 -6.46
N ALA A 286 -13.75 -4.93 -6.22
CA ALA A 286 -13.53 -5.99 -7.21
C ALA A 286 -14.86 -6.72 -7.53
N GLY A 287 -15.69 -6.99 -6.52
CA GLY A 287 -17.01 -7.61 -6.70
C GLY A 287 -17.99 -6.75 -7.50
N GLU A 288 -17.98 -5.42 -7.31
CA GLU A 288 -18.82 -4.50 -8.12
C GLU A 288 -18.43 -4.55 -9.61
N ARG A 289 -17.12 -4.65 -9.91
CA ARG A 289 -16.62 -4.73 -11.28
C ARG A 289 -16.88 -6.07 -11.95
N ALA A 290 -16.81 -7.18 -11.20
CA ALA A 290 -17.14 -8.52 -11.72
C ALA A 290 -18.61 -8.64 -12.15
N GLY A 291 -19.46 -7.68 -11.80
CA GLY A 291 -20.86 -7.57 -12.23
C GLY A 291 -21.81 -8.55 -11.55
N GLY A 292 -23.11 -8.30 -11.64
CA GLY A 292 -24.19 -9.22 -11.27
C GLY A 292 -24.90 -8.91 -9.96
N MET A 293 -24.25 -8.81 -8.82
CA MET A 293 -24.92 -8.52 -7.53
C MET A 293 -24.67 -7.08 -7.05
N LYS A 294 -24.76 -6.11 -7.94
CA LYS A 294 -24.45 -4.69 -7.65
C LYS A 294 -25.20 -4.13 -6.45
N ARG A 295 -26.45 -4.58 -6.21
CA ARG A 295 -27.22 -4.12 -5.06
C ARG A 295 -26.62 -4.59 -3.73
N ALA A 296 -26.26 -5.87 -3.63
CA ALA A 296 -25.66 -6.44 -2.41
C ALA A 296 -24.29 -5.81 -2.12
N VAL A 297 -23.48 -5.61 -3.15
CA VAL A 297 -22.16 -4.97 -3.03
C VAL A 297 -22.29 -3.51 -2.60
N ARG A 298 -23.21 -2.75 -3.21
CA ARG A 298 -23.44 -1.35 -2.86
C ARG A 298 -24.07 -1.18 -1.47
N SER A 299 -24.99 -2.07 -1.07
CA SER A 299 -25.53 -2.06 0.29
C SER A 299 -24.45 -2.38 1.32
N ALA A 300 -23.52 -3.29 1.03
CA ALA A 300 -22.39 -3.59 1.90
C ALA A 300 -21.40 -2.41 2.00
N ALA A 301 -21.11 -1.74 0.88
CA ALA A 301 -20.26 -0.54 0.89
C ALA A 301 -20.91 0.60 1.68
N ALA A 302 -22.21 0.83 1.50
CA ALA A 302 -22.97 1.81 2.29
C ALA A 302 -23.01 1.44 3.78
N ALA A 303 -23.20 0.15 4.11
CA ALA A 303 -23.18 -0.34 5.49
C ALA A 303 -21.80 -0.17 6.13
N LEU A 304 -20.71 -0.37 5.38
CA LEU A 304 -19.36 -0.16 5.86
C LEU A 304 -19.10 1.31 6.20
N ILE A 305 -19.53 2.24 5.33
CA ILE A 305 -19.44 3.68 5.58
C ILE A 305 -20.29 4.06 6.81
N ALA A 306 -21.51 3.54 6.90
CA ALA A 306 -22.40 3.80 8.05
C ALA A 306 -21.78 3.26 9.36
N LEU A 307 -21.12 2.10 9.32
CA LEU A 307 -20.41 1.53 10.46
C LEU A 307 -19.25 2.43 10.91
N LEU A 308 -18.44 2.93 9.98
CA LEU A 308 -17.36 3.87 10.29
C LEU A 308 -17.87 5.16 10.92
N LEU A 309 -18.95 5.71 10.39
CA LEU A 309 -19.57 6.89 10.99
C LEU A 309 -20.12 6.57 12.40
N LEU A 310 -20.76 5.42 12.57
CA LEU A 310 -21.30 5.01 13.86
C LEU A 310 -20.18 4.86 14.92
N THR A 311 -19.06 4.24 14.55
CA THR A 311 -17.89 4.09 15.45
C THR A 311 -17.24 5.43 15.79
N SER A 312 -17.33 6.44 14.92
CA SER A 312 -16.76 7.77 15.17
C SER A 312 -17.58 8.60 16.17
N PHE A 313 -18.88 8.34 16.28
CA PHE A 313 -19.79 9.14 17.12
C PHE A 313 -20.28 8.41 18.36
N MET A 314 -20.22 7.06 18.38
CA MET A 314 -20.76 6.25 19.46
C MET A 314 -19.74 5.21 19.92
N ASP A 315 -19.70 4.98 21.23
CA ASP A 315 -18.85 3.96 21.82
C ASP A 315 -19.55 2.59 21.77
N LEU A 316 -19.13 1.74 20.84
CA LEU A 316 -19.69 0.40 20.60
C LEU A 316 -19.07 -0.71 21.46
N ARG A 317 -18.30 -0.38 22.51
CA ARG A 317 -17.68 -1.38 23.39
C ARG A 317 -18.75 -2.12 24.19
N THR A 318 -18.83 -3.44 24.05
CA THR A 318 -19.81 -4.29 24.73
C THR A 318 -19.39 -4.75 26.11
N ALA A 319 -18.10 -4.61 26.46
CA ALA A 319 -17.52 -5.09 27.73
C ALA A 319 -17.60 -4.06 28.87
N ARG A 320 -18.49 -3.06 28.78
CA ARG A 320 -18.73 -2.06 29.84
C ARG A 320 -19.73 -2.57 30.89
N SER A 321 -19.55 -2.14 32.14
CA SER A 321 -20.43 -2.49 33.25
C SER A 321 -21.83 -1.87 33.13
N GLU A 322 -21.94 -0.69 32.49
CA GLU A 322 -23.21 -0.02 32.21
C GLU A 322 -23.25 0.44 30.76
N ILE A 323 -24.29 0.02 30.04
CA ILE A 323 -24.54 0.38 28.64
C ILE A 323 -25.81 1.21 28.60
N SER A 324 -25.74 2.46 28.16
CA SER A 324 -26.92 3.33 27.96
C SER A 324 -27.89 2.71 26.94
N GLY A 325 -29.19 2.98 27.07
CA GLY A 325 -30.17 2.48 26.12
C GLY A 325 -29.91 2.95 24.67
N ILE A 326 -29.33 4.13 24.49
CA ILE A 326 -28.93 4.66 23.18
C ILE A 326 -27.74 3.81 22.62
N ASP A 327 -26.77 3.48 23.45
CA ASP A 327 -25.63 2.64 23.05
C ASP A 327 -26.07 1.21 22.70
N GLN A 328 -27.07 0.66 23.38
CA GLN A 328 -27.65 -0.66 23.04
C GLN A 328 -28.25 -0.68 21.65
N VAL A 329 -28.98 0.37 21.26
CA VAL A 329 -29.54 0.52 19.92
C VAL A 329 -28.42 0.68 18.88
N ALA A 330 -27.39 1.45 19.19
CA ALA A 330 -26.23 1.63 18.32
C ALA A 330 -25.44 0.32 18.12
N ILE A 331 -25.25 -0.47 19.17
CA ILE A 331 -24.61 -1.79 19.11
C ILE A 331 -25.45 -2.75 18.23
N LEU A 332 -26.77 -2.78 18.41
CA LEU A 332 -27.65 -3.60 17.58
C LEU A 332 -27.57 -3.19 16.10
N ALA A 333 -27.62 -1.88 15.84
CA ALA A 333 -27.43 -1.35 14.48
C ALA A 333 -26.07 -1.76 13.88
N ALA A 334 -25.00 -1.72 14.66
CA ALA A 334 -23.68 -2.16 14.25
C ALA A 334 -23.65 -3.65 13.86
N TYR A 335 -24.29 -4.53 14.64
CA TYR A 335 -24.41 -5.95 14.29
C TYR A 335 -25.17 -6.18 12.97
N ILE A 336 -26.26 -5.44 12.74
CA ILE A 336 -27.02 -5.51 11.47
C ILE A 336 -26.14 -5.05 10.30
N LEU A 337 -25.42 -3.94 10.46
CA LEU A 337 -24.50 -3.43 9.44
C LEU A 337 -23.37 -4.43 9.15
N CYS A 338 -22.79 -5.05 10.17
CA CYS A 338 -21.79 -6.12 10.01
C CYS A 338 -22.35 -7.32 9.22
N ALA A 339 -23.59 -7.74 9.50
CA ALA A 339 -24.25 -8.81 8.75
C ALA A 339 -24.43 -8.44 7.27
N ILE A 340 -24.85 -7.21 6.96
CA ILE A 340 -24.99 -6.72 5.58
C ILE A 340 -23.61 -6.72 4.88
N VAL A 341 -22.54 -6.27 5.55
CA VAL A 341 -21.18 -6.31 5.02
C VAL A 341 -20.75 -7.76 4.74
N ALA A 342 -20.97 -8.67 5.67
CA ALA A 342 -20.62 -10.09 5.51
C ALA A 342 -21.34 -10.75 4.32
N ILE A 343 -22.62 -10.45 4.12
CA ILE A 343 -23.41 -10.93 2.97
C ILE A 343 -22.82 -10.37 1.66
N GLY A 344 -22.50 -9.07 1.62
CA GLY A 344 -21.91 -8.44 0.45
C GLY A 344 -20.52 -8.98 0.12
N LEU A 345 -19.70 -9.26 1.14
CA LEU A 345 -18.39 -9.92 0.98
C LEU A 345 -18.55 -11.34 0.42
N GLY A 346 -19.45 -12.14 0.99
CA GLY A 346 -19.74 -13.49 0.50
C GLY A 346 -20.20 -13.49 -0.97
N ALA A 347 -21.09 -12.55 -1.32
CA ALA A 347 -21.54 -12.35 -2.69
C ALA A 347 -20.40 -11.93 -3.64
N SER A 348 -19.50 -11.05 -3.20
CA SER A 348 -18.34 -10.62 -3.98
C SER A 348 -17.35 -11.76 -4.21
N LEU A 349 -16.98 -12.48 -3.14
CA LEU A 349 -16.05 -13.62 -3.21
C LEU A 349 -16.59 -14.77 -4.09
N TRP A 350 -17.88 -15.09 -3.94
CA TRP A 350 -18.51 -16.11 -4.77
C TRP A 350 -18.49 -15.75 -6.26
N ARG A 351 -18.68 -14.47 -6.57
CA ARG A 351 -18.60 -13.97 -7.95
C ARG A 351 -17.17 -14.02 -8.48
N LEU A 352 -16.21 -13.53 -7.72
CA LEU A 352 -14.79 -13.55 -8.11
C LEU A 352 -14.32 -15.00 -8.37
N TRP A 353 -14.75 -15.94 -7.54
CA TRP A 353 -14.45 -17.35 -7.75
C TRP A 353 -15.08 -17.93 -9.03
N ARG A 354 -16.28 -17.49 -9.41
CA ARG A 354 -16.93 -17.93 -10.67
C ARG A 354 -16.38 -17.28 -11.92
N SER A 355 -15.81 -16.09 -11.81
CA SER A 355 -15.26 -15.35 -12.97
C SER A 355 -13.85 -15.81 -13.36
N GLY A 356 -13.22 -16.72 -12.57
CA GLY A 356 -11.89 -17.29 -12.82
C GLY A 356 -10.81 -16.35 -12.32
#